data_ae8f7173456ff548a3fe3f00b29fb4eb
#
_entry.id   ae8f7173456ff548a3fe3f00b29fb4eb
#
_cell.length_a   1.000
_cell.length_b   1.000
_cell.length_c   1.000
_cell.angle_alpha   90.00
_cell.angle_beta   90.00
_cell.angle_gamma   90.00
#
_symmetry.space_group_name_H-M   'P 1'
#
loop_
_entity.id
_entity.type
_entity.pdbx_description
1 polymer ?
#
loop_
_entity_poly.entity_id
_entity_poly.type
_entity_poly.pdbx_seq_one_letter_code
_entity_poly.pdbx_strand_id
1 'polypeptide(L)'
;VHRALITAHGWGNDELSQHDIEDIEQTGAHISDTERRSMMAERDTTDRYLASYLSERVGNEFSGRISGVARFGAFVKLDETGADGLLPMRSLGREYFHFDQEAGTLMGSDTGMIISVGQRVTVRLSEAVPVTGGIALELLTLEGDALPKGGQGARRGRGGPAGRTNPKRKGVKAKRKADKVKRKVKRTRR
;
A
#
# COMPACT_ATOMS: atom_id res chain seq x y z
N VAL A 1 -26.00 -24.73 24.62
CA VAL A 1 -24.97 -25.28 25.54
C VAL A 1 -25.61 -25.97 26.72
N HIS A 2 -26.53 -25.30 27.49
CA HIS A 2 -27.13 -25.88 28.71
C HIS A 2 -27.84 -27.25 28.42
N ARG A 3 -28.75 -27.27 27.44
CA ARG A 3 -29.49 -28.51 27.06
C ARG A 3 -28.53 -29.59 26.57
N ALA A 4 -27.48 -29.25 25.82
CA ALA A 4 -26.48 -30.23 25.38
C ALA A 4 -25.71 -30.87 26.56
N LEU A 5 -25.41 -30.09 27.60
CA LEU A 5 -24.77 -30.59 28.82
C LEU A 5 -25.74 -31.52 29.60
N ILE A 6 -27.01 -31.16 29.69
CA ILE A 6 -28.04 -32.00 30.30
C ILE A 6 -28.13 -33.33 29.59
N THR A 7 -28.22 -33.32 28.23
CA THR A 7 -28.25 -34.52 27.41
C THR A 7 -27.00 -35.38 27.59
N ALA A 8 -25.80 -34.76 27.58
CA ALA A 8 -24.54 -35.47 27.72
C ALA A 8 -24.35 -36.15 29.07
N HIS A 9 -24.93 -35.57 30.16
CA HIS A 9 -24.76 -36.03 31.54
C HIS A 9 -26.03 -36.70 32.12
N GLY A 10 -27.15 -36.66 31.44
CA GLY A 10 -28.41 -37.21 31.91
C GLY A 10 -28.95 -36.49 33.17
N TRP A 11 -28.77 -35.19 33.28
CA TRP A 11 -29.06 -34.43 34.52
C TRP A 11 -30.47 -33.84 34.61
N GLY A 12 -31.38 -34.24 33.76
CA GLY A 12 -32.73 -33.72 33.85
C GLY A 12 -33.64 -34.09 32.68
N ASN A 13 -34.78 -33.42 32.62
CA ASN A 13 -35.81 -33.70 31.60
C ASN A 13 -35.81 -32.67 30.44
N ASP A 14 -34.91 -31.71 30.43
CA ASP A 14 -34.78 -30.72 29.36
C ASP A 14 -33.64 -31.11 28.39
N GLU A 15 -33.71 -32.31 27.86
CA GLU A 15 -32.75 -32.85 26.90
C GLU A 15 -32.96 -32.26 25.50
N LEU A 16 -31.95 -32.38 24.65
CA LEU A 16 -32.07 -32.06 23.21
C LEU A 16 -33.04 -33.06 22.58
N SER A 17 -33.99 -32.57 21.81
CA SER A 17 -34.81 -33.43 20.95
C SER A 17 -33.97 -34.02 19.82
N GLN A 18 -34.45 -35.12 19.18
CA GLN A 18 -33.78 -35.68 18.01
C GLN A 18 -33.62 -34.63 16.88
N HIS A 19 -34.61 -33.78 16.69
CA HIS A 19 -34.57 -32.69 15.74
C HIS A 19 -33.48 -31.66 16.09
N ASP A 20 -33.35 -31.29 17.36
CA ASP A 20 -32.27 -30.36 17.80
C ASP A 20 -30.88 -30.96 17.53
N ILE A 21 -30.71 -32.26 17.65
CA ILE A 21 -29.45 -32.97 17.39
C ILE A 21 -29.15 -32.99 15.88
N GLU A 22 -30.14 -33.26 15.05
CA GLU A 22 -30.01 -33.26 13.59
C GLU A 22 -29.69 -31.87 13.03
N ASP A 23 -30.25 -30.80 13.63
CA ASP A 23 -30.08 -29.41 13.21
C ASP A 23 -28.90 -28.71 13.88
N ILE A 24 -28.15 -29.36 14.78
CA ILE A 24 -27.11 -28.70 15.60
C ILE A 24 -25.98 -28.10 14.73
N GLU A 25 -25.62 -28.77 13.65
CA GLU A 25 -24.60 -28.33 12.72
C GLU A 25 -25.06 -27.08 11.96
N GLN A 26 -26.29 -27.07 11.46
CA GLN A 26 -26.89 -25.93 10.78
C GLN A 26 -27.06 -24.73 11.71
N THR A 27 -27.49 -24.98 12.94
CA THR A 27 -27.60 -23.96 13.99
C THR A 27 -26.22 -23.34 14.31
N GLY A 28 -25.19 -24.18 14.43
CA GLY A 28 -23.83 -23.72 14.65
C GLY A 28 -23.29 -22.86 13.51
N ALA A 29 -23.51 -23.25 12.26
CA ALA A 29 -23.15 -22.47 11.09
C ALA A 29 -23.89 -21.12 11.06
N HIS A 30 -25.19 -21.11 11.33
CA HIS A 30 -26.00 -19.90 11.38
C HIS A 30 -25.51 -18.91 12.46
N ILE A 31 -25.22 -19.40 13.65
CA ILE A 31 -24.69 -18.59 14.77
C ILE A 31 -23.34 -17.98 14.36
N SER A 32 -22.43 -18.78 13.79
CA SER A 32 -21.12 -18.29 13.33
C SER A 32 -21.24 -17.21 12.25
N ASP A 33 -22.16 -17.35 11.32
CA ASP A 33 -22.38 -16.37 10.25
C ASP A 33 -22.98 -15.05 10.80
N THR A 34 -23.93 -15.15 11.73
CA THR A 34 -24.53 -13.97 12.37
C THR A 34 -23.53 -13.24 13.24
N GLU A 35 -22.68 -13.97 13.97
CA GLU A 35 -21.59 -13.39 14.77
C GLU A 35 -20.59 -12.63 13.89
N ARG A 36 -20.08 -13.24 12.82
CA ARG A 36 -19.16 -12.57 11.87
C ARG A 36 -19.77 -11.29 11.31
N ARG A 37 -21.04 -11.33 10.90
CA ARG A 37 -21.73 -10.16 10.36
C ARG A 37 -21.87 -9.05 11.40
N SER A 38 -22.17 -9.40 12.65
CA SER A 38 -22.24 -8.44 13.76
C SER A 38 -20.89 -7.79 14.02
N MET A 39 -19.82 -8.58 14.10
CA MET A 39 -18.46 -8.08 14.29
C MET A 39 -18.02 -7.16 13.15
N MET A 40 -18.34 -7.49 11.90
CA MET A 40 -18.03 -6.64 10.75
C MET A 40 -18.77 -5.30 10.83
N ALA A 41 -20.05 -5.30 11.17
CA ALA A 41 -20.83 -4.08 11.29
C ALA A 41 -20.32 -3.18 12.43
N GLU A 42 -19.91 -3.76 13.56
CA GLU A 42 -19.31 -3.03 14.68
C GLU A 42 -17.98 -2.40 14.26
N ARG A 43 -17.11 -3.17 13.60
CA ARG A 43 -15.83 -2.68 13.11
C ARG A 43 -16.00 -1.55 12.10
N ASP A 44 -16.81 -1.75 11.08
CA ASP A 44 -17.08 -0.72 10.04
C ASP A 44 -17.61 0.57 10.65
N THR A 45 -18.48 0.45 11.66
CA THR A 45 -19.03 1.62 12.36
C THR A 45 -17.94 2.36 13.14
N THR A 46 -17.12 1.62 13.88
CA THR A 46 -15.99 2.18 14.65
C THR A 46 -15.00 2.88 13.73
N ASP A 47 -14.63 2.26 12.62
CA ASP A 47 -13.68 2.82 11.63
C ASP A 47 -14.22 4.13 11.04
N ARG A 48 -15.51 4.22 10.74
CA ARG A 48 -16.15 5.46 10.25
C ARG A 48 -16.15 6.58 11.29
N TYR A 49 -16.42 6.26 12.55
CA TYR A 49 -16.37 7.26 13.63
C TYR A 49 -14.94 7.76 13.86
N LEU A 50 -13.95 6.85 13.86
CA LEU A 50 -12.55 7.21 13.99
C LEU A 50 -12.07 8.07 12.81
N ALA A 51 -12.46 7.71 11.58
CA ALA A 51 -12.14 8.51 10.40
C ALA A 51 -12.81 9.89 10.43
N SER A 52 -14.05 10.00 10.96
CA SER A 52 -14.73 11.29 11.15
C SER A 52 -13.98 12.16 12.17
N TYR A 53 -13.62 11.60 13.31
CA TYR A 53 -12.83 12.30 14.33
C TYR A 53 -11.46 12.77 13.82
N LEU A 54 -10.80 11.93 13.03
CA LEU A 54 -9.50 12.23 12.45
C LEU A 54 -9.57 13.16 11.24
N SER A 55 -10.72 13.29 10.58
CA SER A 55 -10.87 14.16 9.39
C SER A 55 -10.57 15.64 9.68
N GLU A 56 -10.83 16.09 10.91
CA GLU A 56 -10.52 17.46 11.37
C GLU A 56 -9.03 17.65 11.75
N ARG A 57 -8.27 16.55 11.75
CA ARG A 57 -6.86 16.51 12.18
C ARG A 57 -5.90 16.13 11.05
N VAL A 58 -6.34 16.24 9.81
CA VAL A 58 -5.50 16.01 8.62
C VAL A 58 -4.29 16.97 8.66
N GLY A 59 -3.10 16.41 8.43
CA GLY A 59 -1.83 17.13 8.53
C GLY A 59 -1.14 16.99 9.89
N ASN A 60 -1.82 16.54 10.94
CA ASN A 60 -1.21 16.29 12.24
C ASN A 60 -0.34 15.02 12.24
N GLU A 61 0.57 14.99 13.19
CA GLU A 61 1.50 13.87 13.39
C GLU A 61 1.02 12.99 14.54
N PHE A 62 1.15 11.69 14.37
CA PHE A 62 0.74 10.68 15.34
C PHE A 62 1.83 9.64 15.51
N SER A 63 1.96 9.14 16.72
CA SER A 63 2.76 7.95 17.02
C SER A 63 1.91 6.71 16.83
N GLY A 64 2.55 5.63 16.41
CA GLY A 64 1.86 4.35 16.23
C GLY A 64 2.83 3.20 16.05
N ARG A 65 2.25 2.03 15.78
CA ARG A 65 3.00 0.80 15.51
C ARG A 65 2.48 0.13 14.26
N ILE A 66 3.40 -0.49 13.53
CA ILE A 66 3.04 -1.31 12.38
C ILE A 66 2.28 -2.53 12.86
N SER A 67 1.01 -2.64 12.47
CA SER A 67 0.10 -3.74 12.81
C SER A 67 0.06 -4.83 11.73
N GLY A 68 0.44 -4.50 10.50
CA GLY A 68 0.48 -5.44 9.39
C GLY A 68 1.26 -4.92 8.21
N VAL A 69 1.72 -5.85 7.37
CA VAL A 69 2.48 -5.54 6.15
C VAL A 69 1.87 -6.27 4.96
N ALA A 70 1.70 -5.57 3.85
CA ALA A 70 1.12 -6.10 2.63
C ALA A 70 1.88 -5.59 1.39
N ARG A 71 1.62 -6.18 0.22
CA ARG A 71 2.27 -5.80 -1.04
C ARG A 71 2.05 -4.34 -1.45
N PHE A 72 0.98 -3.72 -1.00
CA PHE A 72 0.61 -2.34 -1.35
C PHE A 72 1.00 -1.31 -0.28
N GLY A 73 1.55 -1.76 0.86
CA GLY A 73 1.98 -0.89 1.96
C GLY A 73 1.93 -1.57 3.31
N ALA A 74 1.98 -0.78 4.38
CA ALA A 74 1.87 -1.25 5.75
C ALA A 74 0.62 -0.68 6.43
N PHE A 75 0.11 -1.40 7.42
CA PHE A 75 -0.95 -0.91 8.31
C PHE A 75 -0.31 -0.42 9.60
N VAL A 76 -0.79 0.72 10.07
CA VAL A 76 -0.30 1.34 11.30
C VAL A 76 -1.47 1.54 12.25
N LYS A 77 -1.34 1.04 13.46
CA LYS A 77 -2.25 1.32 14.55
C LYS A 77 -1.77 2.54 15.32
N LEU A 78 -2.59 3.58 15.37
CA LEU A 78 -2.29 4.82 16.07
C LEU A 78 -2.41 4.61 17.61
N ASP A 79 -1.42 5.05 18.37
CA ASP A 79 -1.37 4.82 19.83
C ASP A 79 -2.47 5.63 20.56
N GLU A 80 -2.78 6.84 20.10
CA GLU A 80 -3.74 7.74 20.76
C GLU A 80 -5.21 7.28 20.59
N THR A 81 -5.58 6.87 19.37
CA THR A 81 -6.98 6.61 19.02
C THR A 81 -7.28 5.13 18.82
N GLY A 82 -6.25 4.31 18.66
CA GLY A 82 -6.38 2.92 18.27
C GLY A 82 -6.86 2.71 16.83
N ALA A 83 -6.96 3.77 16.02
CA ALA A 83 -7.36 3.70 14.63
C ALA A 83 -6.30 2.98 13.79
N ASP A 84 -6.76 2.17 12.85
CA ASP A 84 -5.91 1.51 11.86
C ASP A 84 -5.85 2.37 10.57
N GLY A 85 -4.64 2.78 10.19
CA GLY A 85 -4.40 3.56 8.97
C GLY A 85 -3.52 2.82 7.96
N LEU A 86 -3.75 3.06 6.69
CA LEU A 86 -2.92 2.54 5.61
C LEU A 86 -1.76 3.50 5.34
N LEU A 87 -0.57 2.95 5.34
CA LEU A 87 0.67 3.58 4.92
C LEU A 87 1.03 3.03 3.53
N PRO A 88 0.62 3.69 2.44
CA PRO A 88 0.82 3.14 1.10
C PRO A 88 2.31 3.12 0.71
N MET A 89 2.71 2.18 -0.16
CA MET A 89 4.09 2.03 -0.63
C MET A 89 4.74 3.35 -1.06
N ARG A 90 3.99 4.21 -1.75
CA ARG A 90 4.46 5.52 -2.25
C ARG A 90 4.85 6.50 -1.14
N SER A 91 4.35 6.31 0.09
CA SER A 91 4.65 7.15 1.25
C SER A 91 5.74 6.58 2.14
N LEU A 92 6.26 5.38 1.86
CA LEU A 92 7.38 4.78 2.57
C LEU A 92 8.74 5.38 2.17
N GLY A 93 8.83 5.97 0.97
CA GLY A 93 10.06 6.56 0.44
C GLY A 93 10.03 6.69 -1.08
N ARG A 94 11.15 7.11 -1.66
CA ARG A 94 11.31 7.26 -3.12
C ARG A 94 11.94 6.04 -3.80
N GLU A 95 12.21 5.01 -3.02
CA GLU A 95 12.78 3.76 -3.49
C GLU A 95 11.69 2.71 -3.76
N TYR A 96 12.09 1.63 -4.40
CA TYR A 96 11.22 0.48 -4.59
C TYR A 96 11.31 -0.43 -3.37
N PHE A 97 10.16 -0.91 -2.88
CA PHE A 97 10.09 -1.86 -1.78
C PHE A 97 9.70 -3.24 -2.28
N HIS A 98 10.46 -4.24 -1.89
CA HIS A 98 10.15 -5.64 -2.12
C HIS A 98 9.36 -6.20 -0.95
N PHE A 99 8.25 -6.84 -1.23
CA PHE A 99 7.47 -7.54 -0.22
C PHE A 99 7.96 -8.98 -0.12
N ASP A 100 8.46 -9.34 1.07
CA ASP A 100 8.77 -10.72 1.43
C ASP A 100 7.55 -11.32 2.14
N GLN A 101 6.94 -12.30 1.51
CA GLN A 101 5.73 -12.94 2.02
C GLN A 101 6.02 -13.91 3.17
N GLU A 102 7.20 -14.55 3.19
CA GLU A 102 7.58 -15.49 4.24
C GLU A 102 7.96 -14.75 5.52
N ALA A 103 8.72 -13.68 5.40
CA ALA A 103 9.11 -12.84 6.52
C ALA A 103 8.02 -11.84 6.94
N GLY A 104 7.02 -11.58 6.09
CA GLY A 104 6.00 -10.56 6.34
C GLY A 104 6.57 -9.15 6.44
N THR A 105 7.58 -8.84 5.60
CA THR A 105 8.31 -7.57 5.64
C THR A 105 8.34 -6.86 4.29
N LEU A 106 8.58 -5.54 4.32
CA LEU A 106 8.94 -4.76 3.14
C LEU A 106 10.40 -4.35 3.26
N MET A 107 11.19 -4.58 2.21
CA MET A 107 12.60 -4.23 2.17
C MET A 107 12.87 -3.23 1.05
N GLY A 108 13.44 -2.09 1.40
CA GLY A 108 13.89 -1.06 0.47
C GLY A 108 15.05 -1.52 -0.39
N SER A 109 14.97 -1.27 -1.71
CA SER A 109 15.98 -1.72 -2.68
C SER A 109 17.29 -0.93 -2.62
N ASP A 110 17.24 0.33 -2.23
CA ASP A 110 18.39 1.24 -2.24
C ASP A 110 19.00 1.40 -0.85
N THR A 111 18.18 1.51 0.18
CA THR A 111 18.61 1.74 1.57
C THR A 111 18.75 0.46 2.37
N GLY A 112 18.07 -0.62 1.94
CA GLY A 112 17.95 -1.85 2.74
C GLY A 112 17.05 -1.69 3.97
N MET A 113 16.26 -0.61 4.04
CA MET A 113 15.34 -0.36 5.14
C MET A 113 14.30 -1.49 5.22
N ILE A 114 14.15 -2.06 6.41
CA ILE A 114 13.20 -3.14 6.66
C ILE A 114 12.02 -2.60 7.45
N ILE A 115 10.81 -2.82 6.93
CA ILE A 115 9.55 -2.50 7.59
C ILE A 115 8.90 -3.81 8.01
N SER A 116 8.69 -3.99 9.31
CA SER A 116 8.12 -5.19 9.89
C SER A 116 7.06 -4.87 10.94
N VAL A 117 6.23 -5.86 11.25
CA VAL A 117 5.19 -5.75 12.28
C VAL A 117 5.82 -5.48 13.64
N GLY A 118 5.20 -4.59 14.41
CA GLY A 118 5.62 -4.23 15.79
C GLY A 118 6.52 -3.00 15.89
N GLN A 119 7.14 -2.56 14.77
CA GLN A 119 8.01 -1.38 14.77
C GLN A 119 7.22 -0.10 15.13
N ARG A 120 7.88 0.80 15.87
CA ARG A 120 7.34 2.11 16.19
C ARG A 120 7.54 3.08 15.02
N VAL A 121 6.50 3.85 14.74
CA VAL A 121 6.52 4.84 13.66
C VAL A 121 5.92 6.15 14.11
N THR A 122 6.43 7.25 13.55
CA THR A 122 5.72 8.52 13.55
C THR A 122 5.19 8.75 12.13
N VAL A 123 3.91 9.02 12.05
CA VAL A 123 3.19 9.18 10.79
C VAL A 123 2.45 10.51 10.78
N ARG A 124 2.26 11.07 9.58
CA ARG A 124 1.37 12.20 9.35
C ARG A 124 0.08 11.71 8.73
N LEU A 125 -1.05 12.19 9.24
CA LEU A 125 -2.35 11.92 8.66
C LEU A 125 -2.49 12.68 7.34
N SER A 126 -2.51 11.96 6.22
CA SER A 126 -2.66 12.56 4.89
C SER A 126 -4.12 12.68 4.45
N GLU A 127 -4.95 11.71 4.81
CA GLU A 127 -6.35 11.68 4.44
C GLU A 127 -7.17 10.84 5.43
N ALA A 128 -8.38 11.26 5.71
CA ALA A 128 -9.38 10.49 6.44
C ALA A 128 -10.73 10.62 5.74
N VAL A 129 -11.36 9.49 5.41
CA VAL A 129 -12.62 9.43 4.65
C VAL A 129 -13.70 8.79 5.51
N PRO A 130 -14.57 9.60 6.17
CA PRO A 130 -15.57 9.09 7.10
C PRO A 130 -16.57 8.09 6.47
N VAL A 131 -16.90 8.28 5.19
CA VAL A 131 -17.87 7.42 4.49
C VAL A 131 -17.42 5.97 4.40
N THR A 132 -16.12 5.76 4.17
CA THR A 132 -15.51 4.43 4.04
C THR A 132 -14.78 3.95 5.27
N GLY A 133 -14.55 4.82 6.27
CA GLY A 133 -13.68 4.54 7.40
C GLY A 133 -12.19 4.52 7.05
N GLY A 134 -11.83 4.91 5.82
CA GLY A 134 -10.45 4.85 5.33
C GLY A 134 -9.57 5.96 5.91
N ILE A 135 -8.39 5.60 6.39
CA ILE A 135 -7.36 6.51 6.92
C ILE A 135 -6.07 6.26 6.15
N ALA A 136 -5.53 7.30 5.50
CA ALA A 136 -4.25 7.23 4.80
C ALA A 136 -3.19 8.03 5.56
N LEU A 137 -2.00 7.43 5.67
CA LEU A 137 -0.89 7.93 6.45
C LEU A 137 0.36 8.14 5.57
N GLU A 138 1.23 9.03 6.00
CA GLU A 138 2.56 9.27 5.44
C GLU A 138 3.62 8.99 6.51
N LEU A 139 4.64 8.21 6.20
CA LEU A 139 5.70 7.88 7.15
C LEU A 139 6.65 9.07 7.32
N LEU A 140 6.91 9.48 8.56
CA LEU A 140 7.89 10.51 8.90
C LEU A 140 9.16 9.91 9.51
N THR A 141 9.00 9.00 10.48
CA THR A 141 10.12 8.32 11.13
C THR A 141 9.81 6.85 11.35
N LEU A 142 10.84 6.02 11.28
CA LEU A 142 10.80 4.60 11.63
C LEU A 142 11.77 4.39 12.81
N GLU A 143 11.28 3.84 13.93
CA GLU A 143 12.05 3.60 15.16
C GLU A 143 12.82 4.82 15.69
N GLY A 144 12.34 6.04 15.40
CA GLY A 144 12.99 7.29 15.78
C GLY A 144 13.94 7.86 14.73
N ASP A 145 14.32 7.06 13.75
CA ASP A 145 15.15 7.52 12.63
C ASP A 145 14.29 8.19 11.55
N ALA A 146 14.68 9.41 11.16
CA ALA A 146 14.03 10.07 10.03
C ALA A 146 14.27 9.27 8.76
N LEU A 147 13.23 9.14 7.93
CA LEU A 147 13.38 8.53 6.62
C LEU A 147 14.58 9.14 5.89
N PRO A 148 15.44 8.34 5.26
CA PRO A 148 16.48 8.86 4.41
C PRO A 148 15.80 9.76 3.39
N LYS A 149 16.07 11.06 3.46
CA LYS A 149 15.64 12.02 2.43
C LYS A 149 16.24 11.49 1.15
N GLY A 150 15.43 10.78 0.36
CA GLY A 150 15.86 10.16 -0.87
C GLY A 150 16.67 11.17 -1.63
N GLY A 151 17.94 10.90 -1.84
CA GLY A 151 18.84 11.81 -2.54
C GLY A 151 18.06 12.32 -3.74
N GLN A 152 18.06 13.60 -3.96
CA GLN A 152 17.52 14.15 -5.21
C GLN A 152 18.15 13.28 -6.28
N GLY A 153 17.38 12.29 -6.74
CA GLY A 153 17.83 11.41 -7.79
C GLY A 153 18.34 12.35 -8.83
N ALA A 154 19.68 12.42 -8.96
CA ALA A 154 20.26 13.06 -10.11
C ALA A 154 19.35 12.59 -11.24
N ARG A 155 18.59 13.51 -11.83
CA ARG A 155 17.97 13.29 -13.12
C ARG A 155 19.13 12.73 -13.94
N ARG A 156 19.29 11.41 -13.92
CA ARG A 156 19.99 10.71 -14.98
C ARG A 156 19.17 11.14 -16.19
N GLY A 157 19.61 12.30 -16.71
CA GLY A 157 19.19 12.73 -18.01
C GLY A 157 19.25 11.43 -18.80
N ARG A 158 18.15 11.02 -19.36
CA ARG A 158 18.15 10.08 -20.45
C ARG A 158 19.17 10.66 -21.43
N GLY A 159 20.45 10.34 -21.20
CA GLY A 159 21.46 10.34 -22.21
C GLY A 159 20.89 9.36 -23.21
N GLY A 160 20.12 9.89 -24.15
CA GLY A 160 19.78 9.15 -25.34
C GLY A 160 21.11 8.61 -25.83
N PRO A 161 21.16 7.38 -26.33
CA PRO A 161 22.40 6.75 -26.77
C PRO A 161 23.09 7.78 -27.65
N ALA A 162 24.33 8.18 -27.22
CA ALA A 162 25.14 9.13 -27.96
C ALA A 162 25.08 8.71 -29.42
N GLY A 163 24.40 9.53 -30.24
CA GLY A 163 24.16 9.18 -31.63
C GLY A 163 25.50 8.89 -32.23
N ARG A 164 25.80 7.62 -32.51
CA ARG A 164 26.90 7.22 -33.35
C ARG A 164 26.78 8.07 -34.60
N THR A 165 27.51 9.17 -34.63
CA THR A 165 27.62 10.03 -35.81
C THR A 165 28.28 9.17 -36.88
N ASN A 166 27.43 8.62 -37.73
CA ASN A 166 27.87 7.81 -38.88
C ASN A 166 28.71 8.73 -39.77
N PRO A 167 30.02 8.56 -39.87
CA PRO A 167 30.91 9.46 -40.63
C PRO A 167 30.57 9.52 -42.12
N LYS A 168 29.81 8.53 -42.62
CA LYS A 168 29.34 8.48 -44.02
C LYS A 168 28.29 9.56 -44.38
N ARG A 169 27.61 10.18 -43.43
CA ARG A 169 26.61 11.24 -43.73
C ARG A 169 27.21 12.61 -43.98
N LYS A 170 28.42 12.92 -43.55
CA LYS A 170 29.10 14.20 -43.84
C LYS A 170 29.55 14.28 -45.32
N GLY A 171 29.96 13.17 -45.91
CA GLY A 171 30.36 13.13 -47.35
C GLY A 171 29.20 13.35 -48.34
N VAL A 172 28.00 12.88 -48.01
CA VAL A 172 26.83 13.01 -48.93
C VAL A 172 26.29 14.45 -48.99
N LYS A 173 26.35 15.20 -47.84
CA LYS A 173 25.93 16.61 -47.84
C LYS A 173 26.91 17.51 -48.61
N ALA A 174 28.21 17.24 -48.56
CA ALA A 174 29.22 18.00 -49.30
C ALA A 174 29.11 17.74 -50.79
N LYS A 175 28.87 16.49 -51.23
CA LYS A 175 28.71 16.11 -52.63
C LYS A 175 27.46 16.77 -53.25
N ARG A 176 26.33 16.80 -52.52
CA ARG A 176 25.09 17.46 -52.99
C ARG A 176 25.23 18.98 -53.10
N LYS A 177 26.06 19.63 -52.27
CA LYS A 177 26.30 21.08 -52.34
C LYS A 177 27.17 21.42 -53.54
N ALA A 178 28.19 20.61 -53.88
CA ALA A 178 29.06 20.77 -55.04
C ALA A 178 28.29 20.58 -56.39
N ASP A 179 27.41 19.57 -56.47
CA ASP A 179 26.59 19.34 -57.65
C ASP A 179 25.56 20.45 -57.91
N LYS A 180 25.03 21.04 -56.82
CA LYS A 180 24.08 22.18 -56.96
C LYS A 180 24.78 23.45 -57.45
N VAL A 181 26.03 23.69 -57.09
CA VAL A 181 26.84 24.80 -57.58
C VAL A 181 27.22 24.59 -59.06
N LYS A 182 27.66 23.39 -59.47
CA LYS A 182 27.95 23.07 -60.89
C LYS A 182 26.74 23.23 -61.80
N ARG A 183 25.55 22.86 -61.34
CA ARG A 183 24.30 23.05 -62.13
C ARG A 183 23.94 24.55 -62.28
N LYS A 184 24.20 25.38 -61.26
CA LYS A 184 23.91 26.82 -61.33
C LYS A 184 24.83 27.55 -62.30
N VAL A 185 26.13 27.20 -62.35
CA VAL A 185 27.12 27.77 -63.25
C VAL A 185 26.84 27.38 -64.75
N LYS A 186 26.33 26.15 -65.01
CA LYS A 186 25.99 25.68 -66.32
C LYS A 186 24.73 26.37 -66.90
N ARG A 187 23.89 26.96 -66.01
CA ARG A 187 22.63 27.65 -66.48
C ARG A 187 22.82 29.12 -66.80
N THR A 188 23.97 29.70 -66.40
CA THR A 188 24.32 31.14 -66.67
C THR A 188 25.23 31.32 -67.84
N ARG A 189 25.58 30.21 -68.58
CA ARG A 189 26.41 30.22 -69.76
C ARG A 189 25.64 29.75 -71.04
N ARG A 190 24.28 29.90 -71.01
CA ARG A 190 23.44 29.74 -72.18
C ARG A 190 22.64 31.01 -72.40
#